data_19b9edac69f1b2a905d447392ccaa278
#
_entry.id   19b9edac69f1b2a905d447392ccaa278
#
_cell.length_a   1.000
_cell.length_b   1.000
_cell.length_c   1.000
_cell.angle_alpha   90.00
_cell.angle_beta   90.00
_cell.angle_gamma   90.00
#
_symmetry.space_group_name_H-M   'P 1'
#
loop_
_entity.id
_entity.type
_entity.pdbx_description
1 polymer ?
#
loop_
_entity_poly.entity_id
_entity_poly.type
_entity_poly.pdbx_seq_one_letter_code
_entity_poly.pdbx_strand_id
1 'polypeptide(L)'
;MKKIIIGLFIVFLILWTPYFIQTYNLKLLSESDLPAEGGWASLEEGNLYYRWYYPETEFENNEVVVLVHGFSTPHFVWDGMKGFLLDAGYSILVFDHFGRGFSERPNIKYTKDVFVQSLKGLLDSQEVLKPVHLVGYSMGGPIVGHYTNEFPDAVNSMSLIAPAGFMVENPTKDWWIMKPLIGEWFLNVFGSKLVFQGNEDNNEPPREDPLALSKKDFIKKASLQMQYKGFIHALLSTARNFNLFSAQEMFAEVGLLNKPTLTIWGTDDGVVPFRGTEELMLHIPHSELLVLEQGKHDITYA
;
A
#
# COMPACT_ATOMS: atom_id res chain seq x y z
N MET A 1 19.83 -31.81 -34.44
CA MET A 1 20.26 -30.87 -33.41
C MET A 1 20.15 -29.40 -33.84
N LYS A 2 20.84 -28.91 -34.89
CA LYS A 2 20.80 -27.49 -35.32
C LYS A 2 19.37 -26.96 -35.56
N LYS A 3 18.49 -27.71 -36.26
CA LYS A 3 17.09 -27.28 -36.50
C LYS A 3 16.25 -27.15 -35.20
N ILE A 4 16.48 -28.01 -34.21
CA ILE A 4 15.81 -27.95 -32.91
C ILE A 4 16.27 -26.72 -32.14
N ILE A 5 17.57 -26.43 -32.13
CA ILE A 5 18.13 -25.24 -31.47
C ILE A 5 17.59 -23.96 -32.10
N ILE A 6 17.54 -23.90 -33.44
CA ILE A 6 16.95 -22.75 -34.15
C ILE A 6 15.46 -22.61 -33.80
N GLY A 7 14.70 -23.70 -33.75
CA GLY A 7 13.29 -23.68 -33.37
C GLY A 7 13.09 -23.16 -31.96
N LEU A 8 13.87 -23.62 -30.99
CA LEU A 8 13.82 -23.14 -29.59
C LEU A 8 14.19 -21.67 -29.48
N PHE A 9 15.19 -21.20 -30.25
CA PHE A 9 15.57 -19.80 -30.28
C PHE A 9 14.46 -18.90 -30.84
N ILE A 10 13.80 -19.34 -31.91
CA ILE A 10 12.65 -18.61 -32.49
C ILE A 10 11.51 -18.53 -31.48
N VAL A 11 11.18 -19.63 -30.81
CA VAL A 11 10.15 -19.65 -29.75
C VAL A 11 10.54 -18.68 -28.60
N PHE A 12 11.80 -18.71 -28.18
CA PHE A 12 12.31 -17.75 -27.17
C PHE A 12 12.12 -16.31 -27.62
N LEU A 13 12.50 -15.96 -28.84
CA LEU A 13 12.31 -14.61 -29.38
C LEU A 13 10.84 -14.21 -29.42
N ILE A 14 9.95 -15.08 -29.88
CA ILE A 14 8.50 -14.79 -29.92
C ILE A 14 7.95 -14.51 -28.52
N LEU A 15 8.34 -15.30 -27.53
CA LEU A 15 7.85 -15.15 -26.15
C LEU A 15 8.43 -13.91 -25.46
N TRP A 16 9.71 -13.59 -25.66
CA TRP A 16 10.38 -12.54 -24.90
C TRP A 16 10.37 -11.17 -25.59
N THR A 17 10.17 -11.09 -26.91
CA THR A 17 10.08 -9.81 -27.62
C THR A 17 9.00 -8.88 -27.03
N PRO A 18 7.74 -9.33 -26.75
CA PRO A 18 6.74 -8.45 -26.11
C PRO A 18 7.20 -7.91 -24.76
N TYR A 19 7.85 -8.74 -23.94
CA TYR A 19 8.39 -8.32 -22.65
C TYR A 19 9.45 -7.23 -22.83
N PHE A 20 10.41 -7.41 -23.72
CA PHE A 20 11.45 -6.40 -23.97
C PHE A 20 10.88 -5.11 -24.52
N ILE A 21 9.90 -5.16 -25.44
CA ILE A 21 9.24 -3.97 -25.97
C ILE A 21 8.54 -3.19 -24.84
N GLN A 22 7.78 -3.86 -23.99
CA GLN A 22 7.06 -3.22 -22.90
C GLN A 22 8.02 -2.63 -21.84
N THR A 23 9.02 -3.39 -21.42
CA THR A 23 9.94 -2.94 -20.37
C THR A 23 10.97 -1.93 -20.84
N TYR A 24 11.30 -1.89 -22.16
CA TYR A 24 12.20 -0.89 -22.73
C TYR A 24 11.63 0.53 -22.63
N ASN A 25 10.33 0.67 -22.80
CA ASN A 25 9.64 1.96 -22.75
C ASN A 25 9.35 2.47 -21.35
N LEU A 26 9.58 1.65 -20.31
CA LEU A 26 9.39 2.07 -18.94
C LEU A 26 10.47 3.09 -18.52
N LYS A 27 10.04 4.14 -17.83
CA LYS A 27 10.93 5.18 -17.31
C LYS A 27 11.62 4.73 -16.03
N LEU A 28 12.80 5.27 -15.77
CA LEU A 28 13.33 5.32 -14.40
C LEU A 28 12.69 6.51 -13.71
N LEU A 29 12.24 6.31 -12.49
CA LEU A 29 11.74 7.41 -11.67
C LEU A 29 12.90 8.34 -11.32
N SER A 30 12.68 9.64 -11.45
CA SER A 30 13.65 10.69 -11.18
C SER A 30 13.03 11.79 -10.32
N GLU A 31 13.84 12.63 -9.72
CA GLU A 31 13.37 13.76 -8.90
C GLU A 31 12.48 14.72 -9.69
N SER A 32 12.71 14.86 -11.00
CA SER A 32 11.86 15.68 -11.88
C SER A 32 10.44 15.14 -12.11
N ASP A 33 10.19 13.88 -11.72
CA ASP A 33 8.85 13.26 -11.80
C ASP A 33 8.02 13.53 -10.54
N LEU A 34 8.64 14.08 -9.48
CA LEU A 34 7.95 14.34 -8.22
C LEU A 34 6.90 15.44 -8.37
N PRO A 35 5.80 15.38 -7.62
CA PRO A 35 4.93 16.52 -7.43
C PRO A 35 5.68 17.72 -6.87
N ALA A 36 5.20 18.95 -7.18
CA ALA A 36 5.80 20.18 -6.69
C ALA A 36 5.86 20.26 -5.15
N GLU A 37 4.98 19.56 -4.50
CA GLU A 37 4.88 19.47 -3.04
C GLU A 37 5.26 18.07 -2.56
N GLY A 38 6.13 17.98 -1.57
CA GLY A 38 6.72 16.75 -1.07
C GLY A 38 8.21 16.65 -1.43
N GLY A 39 8.81 15.52 -1.12
CA GLY A 39 10.23 15.30 -1.35
C GLY A 39 10.62 13.83 -1.22
N TRP A 40 11.91 13.57 -1.33
CA TRP A 40 12.51 12.28 -1.08
C TRP A 40 13.28 12.28 0.24
N ALA A 41 12.99 11.30 1.08
CA ALA A 41 13.86 10.89 2.19
C ALA A 41 14.84 9.84 1.65
N SER A 42 16.14 10.14 1.73
CA SER A 42 17.18 9.19 1.32
C SER A 42 17.43 8.18 2.44
N LEU A 43 17.06 6.92 2.20
CA LEU A 43 17.21 5.79 3.10
C LEU A 43 18.21 4.78 2.53
N GLU A 44 18.51 3.71 3.26
CA GLU A 44 19.50 2.70 2.86
C GLU A 44 19.13 2.03 1.52
N GLU A 45 17.86 1.70 1.32
CA GLU A 45 17.38 1.01 0.11
C GLU A 45 17.09 1.94 -1.07
N GLY A 46 17.10 3.26 -0.86
CA GLY A 46 16.80 4.26 -1.89
C GLY A 46 16.02 5.47 -1.38
N ASN A 47 15.40 6.18 -2.29
CA ASN A 47 14.65 7.40 -1.99
C ASN A 47 13.17 7.10 -1.78
N LEU A 48 12.64 7.46 -0.61
CA LEU A 48 11.24 7.30 -0.23
C LEU A 48 10.50 8.63 -0.37
N TYR A 49 9.46 8.68 -1.20
CA TYR A 49 8.63 9.88 -1.35
C TYR A 49 7.77 10.09 -0.11
N TYR A 50 7.74 11.34 0.36
CA TYR A 50 6.87 11.77 1.44
C TYR A 50 6.30 13.17 1.19
N ARG A 51 5.23 13.49 1.90
CA ARG A 51 4.63 14.83 1.92
C ARG A 51 4.03 15.12 3.28
N TRP A 52 4.28 16.34 3.75
CA TRP A 52 3.68 16.91 4.93
C TRP A 52 2.46 17.75 4.57
N TYR A 53 1.47 17.72 5.47
CA TYR A 53 0.37 18.66 5.52
C TYR A 53 0.26 19.19 6.94
N TYR A 54 0.05 20.49 7.08
CA TYR A 54 -0.03 21.16 8.35
C TYR A 54 -1.42 21.80 8.52
N PRO A 55 -1.99 21.81 9.76
CA PRO A 55 -3.25 22.47 10.02
C PRO A 55 -3.12 23.99 9.82
N GLU A 56 -4.15 24.59 9.24
CA GLU A 56 -4.25 26.05 9.10
C GLU A 56 -5.04 26.69 10.27
N THR A 57 -5.22 25.95 11.36
CA THR A 57 -6.04 26.36 12.51
C THR A 57 -5.18 26.92 13.63
N GLU A 58 -5.77 27.82 14.47
CA GLU A 58 -5.13 28.30 15.71
C GLU A 58 -5.00 27.19 16.78
N PHE A 59 -5.61 26.04 16.53
CA PHE A 59 -5.63 24.87 17.43
C PHE A 59 -4.73 23.75 16.91
N GLU A 60 -3.45 24.03 16.73
CA GLU A 60 -2.47 22.99 16.45
C GLU A 60 -2.23 22.17 17.74
N ASN A 61 -2.50 20.85 17.68
CA ASN A 61 -2.27 19.97 18.83
C ASN A 61 -0.82 19.47 18.95
N ASN A 62 0.04 19.80 17.98
CA ASN A 62 1.44 19.37 17.88
C ASN A 62 1.62 17.83 17.83
N GLU A 63 0.60 17.11 17.39
CA GLU A 63 0.62 15.67 17.20
C GLU A 63 0.66 15.32 15.71
N VAL A 64 1.32 14.20 15.39
CA VAL A 64 1.53 13.75 14.03
C VAL A 64 0.72 12.49 13.75
N VAL A 65 -0.04 12.52 12.67
CA VAL A 65 -0.69 11.34 12.09
C VAL A 65 0.09 10.88 10.87
N VAL A 66 0.53 9.62 10.85
CA VAL A 66 1.23 9.02 9.72
C VAL A 66 0.28 8.06 9.00
N LEU A 67 0.07 8.28 7.70
CA LEU A 67 -0.89 7.54 6.90
C LEU A 67 -0.17 6.50 6.04
N VAL A 68 -0.37 5.21 6.35
CA VAL A 68 0.32 4.04 5.79
C VAL A 68 -0.60 3.33 4.80
N HIS A 69 -0.36 3.50 3.51
CA HIS A 69 -1.23 3.00 2.44
C HIS A 69 -1.13 1.49 2.20
N GLY A 70 -2.03 0.97 1.34
CA GLY A 70 -2.18 -0.44 1.03
C GLY A 70 -1.19 -1.01 -0.01
N PHE A 71 -1.51 -2.19 -0.55
CA PHE A 71 -0.63 -3.00 -1.39
C PHE A 71 -0.23 -2.37 -2.72
N SER A 72 -1.19 -1.87 -3.49
CA SER A 72 -0.97 -1.38 -4.86
C SER A 72 -1.25 0.11 -5.04
N THR A 73 -1.75 0.77 -4.01
CA THR A 73 -2.25 2.14 -4.05
C THR A 73 -1.31 3.08 -3.30
N PRO A 74 -0.82 4.17 -3.93
CA PRO A 74 0.03 5.15 -3.26
C PRO A 74 -0.77 6.13 -2.39
N HIS A 75 -0.07 7.10 -1.80
CA HIS A 75 -0.58 8.07 -0.81
C HIS A 75 -1.88 8.80 -1.19
N PHE A 76 -2.22 8.92 -2.46
CA PHE A 76 -3.43 9.65 -2.89
C PHE A 76 -4.74 9.03 -2.35
N VAL A 77 -4.72 7.78 -1.88
CA VAL A 77 -5.89 7.15 -1.24
C VAL A 77 -6.32 7.86 0.05
N TRP A 78 -5.50 8.75 0.55
CA TRP A 78 -5.75 9.53 1.75
C TRP A 78 -6.33 10.93 1.45
N ASP A 79 -6.47 11.30 0.16
CA ASP A 79 -6.90 12.65 -0.22
C ASP A 79 -8.25 13.06 0.38
N GLY A 80 -9.19 12.11 0.50
CA GLY A 80 -10.51 12.35 1.11
C GLY A 80 -10.50 12.52 2.63
N MET A 81 -9.52 11.90 3.33
CA MET A 81 -9.52 11.88 4.79
C MET A 81 -8.69 13.01 5.43
N LYS A 82 -7.66 13.48 4.73
CA LYS A 82 -6.68 14.41 5.33
C LYS A 82 -7.29 15.72 5.82
N GLY A 83 -8.32 16.24 5.14
CA GLY A 83 -9.00 17.48 5.56
C GLY A 83 -9.55 17.40 6.98
N PHE A 84 -10.23 16.31 7.31
CA PHE A 84 -10.80 16.11 8.65
C PHE A 84 -9.74 16.05 9.76
N LEU A 85 -8.58 15.46 9.47
CA LEU A 85 -7.48 15.39 10.44
C LEU A 85 -6.79 16.74 10.61
N LEU A 86 -6.63 17.51 9.53
CA LEU A 86 -6.09 18.86 9.59
C LEU A 86 -7.03 19.80 10.37
N ASP A 87 -8.34 19.72 10.13
CA ASP A 87 -9.35 20.49 10.87
C ASP A 87 -9.37 20.14 12.36
N ALA A 88 -8.99 18.91 12.73
CA ALA A 88 -8.81 18.48 14.10
C ALA A 88 -7.44 18.89 14.71
N GLY A 89 -6.60 19.62 13.97
CA GLY A 89 -5.34 20.18 14.43
C GLY A 89 -4.12 19.25 14.33
N TYR A 90 -4.22 18.11 13.65
CA TYR A 90 -3.11 17.20 13.45
C TYR A 90 -2.23 17.61 12.27
N SER A 91 -0.91 17.49 12.43
CA SER A 91 0.01 17.46 11.29
C SER A 91 -0.01 16.06 10.66
N ILE A 92 -0.02 15.98 9.33
CA ILE A 92 -0.13 14.71 8.62
C ILE A 92 1.13 14.44 7.80
N LEU A 93 1.69 13.25 7.97
CA LEU A 93 2.73 12.71 7.12
C LEU A 93 2.17 11.58 6.27
N VAL A 94 2.16 11.78 4.95
CA VAL A 94 1.90 10.71 3.98
C VAL A 94 3.19 10.33 3.28
N PHE A 95 3.29 9.10 2.81
CA PHE A 95 4.44 8.63 2.04
C PHE A 95 4.02 7.51 1.09
N ASP A 96 4.87 7.21 0.12
CA ASP A 96 4.70 6.05 -0.74
C ASP A 96 5.70 4.96 -0.32
N HIS A 97 5.24 3.74 -0.12
CA HIS A 97 6.14 2.60 0.11
C HIS A 97 7.12 2.44 -1.06
N PHE A 98 8.32 1.93 -0.80
CA PHE A 98 9.22 1.52 -1.88
C PHE A 98 8.47 0.67 -2.91
N GLY A 99 8.71 0.95 -4.18
CA GLY A 99 8.04 0.25 -5.28
C GLY A 99 6.67 0.82 -5.66
N ARG A 100 6.16 1.84 -4.98
CA ARG A 100 4.84 2.47 -5.21
C ARG A 100 5.00 3.98 -5.45
N GLY A 101 3.97 4.56 -6.07
CA GLY A 101 3.85 5.99 -6.25
C GLY A 101 5.11 6.67 -6.77
N PHE A 102 5.62 7.62 -6.02
CA PHE A 102 6.83 8.39 -6.31
C PHE A 102 8.06 7.96 -5.50
N SER A 103 7.98 6.83 -4.78
CA SER A 103 9.16 6.22 -4.15
C SER A 103 9.95 5.38 -5.15
N GLU A 104 11.26 5.27 -4.95
CA GLU A 104 12.12 4.43 -5.76
C GLU A 104 11.72 2.95 -5.70
N ARG A 105 12.17 2.19 -6.66
CA ARG A 105 11.84 0.78 -6.87
C ARG A 105 13.09 -0.07 -6.85
N PRO A 106 13.76 -0.20 -5.69
CA PRO A 106 14.96 -1.00 -5.57
C PRO A 106 14.68 -2.46 -5.94
N ASN A 107 15.66 -3.11 -6.54
CA ASN A 107 15.58 -4.53 -6.89
C ASN A 107 15.93 -5.41 -5.68
N ILE A 108 15.05 -5.40 -4.69
CA ILE A 108 15.19 -6.13 -3.43
C ILE A 108 14.02 -7.07 -3.18
N LYS A 109 14.10 -7.88 -2.12
CA LYS A 109 12.94 -8.59 -1.58
C LYS A 109 12.15 -7.64 -0.69
N TYR A 110 10.88 -7.40 -1.03
CA TYR A 110 9.98 -6.56 -0.26
C TYR A 110 9.37 -7.35 0.91
N THR A 111 10.12 -7.40 1.99
CA THR A 111 9.78 -8.12 3.22
C THR A 111 9.13 -7.20 4.25
N LYS A 112 8.64 -7.78 5.35
CA LYS A 112 8.20 -7.05 6.54
C LYS A 112 9.24 -6.01 6.99
N ASP A 113 10.50 -6.42 7.08
CA ASP A 113 11.58 -5.56 7.58
C ASP A 113 11.81 -4.34 6.69
N VAL A 114 11.73 -4.51 5.35
CA VAL A 114 11.84 -3.37 4.41
C VAL A 114 10.76 -2.33 4.70
N PHE A 115 9.49 -2.74 4.92
CA PHE A 115 8.41 -1.79 5.18
C PHE A 115 8.52 -1.14 6.56
N VAL A 116 8.85 -1.90 7.58
CA VAL A 116 9.00 -1.40 8.96
C VAL A 116 10.19 -0.45 9.06
N GLN A 117 11.35 -0.86 8.53
CA GLN A 117 12.56 -0.03 8.59
C GLN A 117 12.46 1.21 7.68
N SER A 118 11.74 1.14 6.55
CA SER A 118 11.50 2.33 5.73
C SER A 118 10.60 3.35 6.46
N LEU A 119 9.57 2.91 7.19
CA LEU A 119 8.77 3.80 8.03
C LEU A 119 9.60 4.41 9.17
N LYS A 120 10.44 3.60 9.84
CA LYS A 120 11.35 4.08 10.88
C LYS A 120 12.34 5.12 10.33
N GLY A 121 13.01 4.78 9.23
CA GLY A 121 13.97 5.67 8.58
C GLY A 121 13.32 6.97 8.08
N LEU A 122 12.07 6.92 7.59
CA LEU A 122 11.32 8.11 7.23
C LEU A 122 11.11 9.01 8.44
N LEU A 123 10.59 8.48 9.55
CA LEU A 123 10.34 9.27 10.76
C LEU A 123 11.64 9.88 11.32
N ASP A 124 12.73 9.13 11.31
CA ASP A 124 14.05 9.62 11.72
C ASP A 124 14.55 10.74 10.81
N SER A 125 14.43 10.57 9.48
CA SER A 125 14.86 11.56 8.49
C SER A 125 14.06 12.87 8.56
N GLN A 126 12.83 12.80 9.06
CA GLN A 126 11.95 13.93 9.26
C GLN A 126 12.00 14.49 10.69
N GLU A 127 12.93 14.00 11.51
CA GLU A 127 13.13 14.43 12.90
C GLU A 127 11.84 14.33 13.75
N VAL A 128 11.00 13.31 13.48
CA VAL A 128 9.78 13.06 14.25
C VAL A 128 10.17 12.36 15.55
N LEU A 129 10.41 13.15 16.58
CA LEU A 129 10.92 12.69 17.88
C LEU A 129 9.82 12.28 18.87
N LYS A 130 8.59 12.75 18.66
CA LYS A 130 7.45 12.41 19.52
C LYS A 130 6.76 11.14 19.00
N PRO A 131 6.11 10.37 19.88
CA PRO A 131 5.25 9.28 19.43
C PRO A 131 4.16 9.78 18.48
N VAL A 132 3.81 8.96 17.49
CA VAL A 132 2.87 9.30 16.42
C VAL A 132 1.58 8.49 16.50
N HIS A 133 0.54 8.97 15.85
CA HIS A 133 -0.66 8.20 15.53
C HIS A 133 -0.46 7.52 14.18
N LEU A 134 -0.59 6.21 14.11
CA LEU A 134 -0.44 5.44 12.88
C LEU A 134 -1.81 5.05 12.32
N VAL A 135 -2.04 5.33 11.05
CA VAL A 135 -3.24 4.88 10.35
C VAL A 135 -2.82 3.92 9.24
N GLY A 136 -3.21 2.66 9.34
CA GLY A 136 -2.86 1.62 8.38
C GLY A 136 -4.06 1.12 7.58
N TYR A 137 -4.03 1.27 6.26
CA TYR A 137 -5.07 0.78 5.37
C TYR A 137 -4.63 -0.50 4.68
N SER A 138 -5.47 -1.55 4.67
CA SER A 138 -5.22 -2.81 3.97
C SER A 138 -3.86 -3.40 4.38
N MET A 139 -2.89 -3.55 3.47
CA MET A 139 -1.51 -3.94 3.78
C MET A 139 -0.84 -3.00 4.80
N GLY A 140 -1.21 -1.73 4.83
CA GLY A 140 -0.72 -0.77 5.82
C GLY A 140 -1.05 -1.18 7.26
N GLY A 141 -2.15 -1.90 7.48
CA GLY A 141 -2.53 -2.41 8.81
C GLY A 141 -1.46 -3.31 9.44
N PRO A 142 -1.08 -4.44 8.83
CA PRO A 142 0.01 -5.26 9.35
C PRO A 142 1.37 -4.55 9.37
N ILE A 143 1.64 -3.57 8.49
CA ILE A 143 2.88 -2.77 8.59
C ILE A 143 2.86 -1.93 9.88
N VAL A 144 1.74 -1.26 10.17
CA VAL A 144 1.54 -0.51 11.43
C VAL A 144 1.66 -1.43 12.64
N GLY A 145 1.06 -2.62 12.58
CA GLY A 145 1.17 -3.60 13.66
C GLY A 145 2.61 -4.03 13.92
N HIS A 146 3.34 -4.43 12.88
CA HIS A 146 4.76 -4.81 13.01
C HIS A 146 5.62 -3.66 13.53
N TYR A 147 5.38 -2.43 13.03
CA TYR A 147 6.08 -1.24 13.50
C TYR A 147 5.81 -1.00 15.00
N THR A 148 4.55 -1.12 15.43
CA THR A 148 4.18 -0.92 16.83
C THR A 148 4.77 -1.98 17.76
N ASN A 149 4.89 -3.24 17.31
CA ASN A 149 5.56 -4.30 18.06
C ASN A 149 7.06 -4.01 18.22
N GLU A 150 7.72 -3.50 17.18
CA GLU A 150 9.17 -3.24 17.19
C GLU A 150 9.52 -1.94 17.91
N PHE A 151 8.65 -0.90 17.79
CA PHE A 151 8.87 0.44 18.35
C PHE A 151 7.66 0.94 19.16
N PRO A 152 7.25 0.24 20.25
CA PRO A 152 6.03 0.58 20.96
C PRO A 152 6.03 2.00 21.55
N ASP A 153 7.18 2.51 22.00
CA ASP A 153 7.30 3.85 22.59
C ASP A 153 7.19 4.98 21.54
N ALA A 154 7.31 4.66 20.25
CA ALA A 154 7.15 5.60 19.17
C ALA A 154 5.69 5.73 18.66
N VAL A 155 4.74 5.01 19.27
CA VAL A 155 3.34 4.97 18.84
C VAL A 155 2.40 5.39 19.95
N ASN A 156 1.58 6.43 19.69
CA ASN A 156 0.51 6.87 20.58
C ASN A 156 -0.76 6.01 20.41
N SER A 157 -1.19 5.81 19.19
CA SER A 157 -2.38 5.02 18.86
C SER A 157 -2.29 4.43 17.45
N MET A 158 -3.16 3.47 17.18
CA MET A 158 -3.33 2.87 15.86
C MET A 158 -4.75 3.01 15.35
N SER A 159 -4.91 3.29 14.06
CA SER A 159 -6.17 3.13 13.35
C SER A 159 -5.98 2.11 12.22
N LEU A 160 -6.75 1.04 12.24
CA LEU A 160 -6.66 -0.08 11.32
C LEU A 160 -7.88 -0.06 10.39
N ILE A 161 -7.67 0.30 9.12
CA ILE A 161 -8.75 0.42 8.14
C ILE A 161 -8.69 -0.80 7.21
N ALA A 162 -9.70 -1.69 7.32
CA ALA A 162 -9.78 -2.95 6.58
C ALA A 162 -8.40 -3.66 6.50
N PRO A 163 -7.73 -3.93 7.65
CA PRO A 163 -6.36 -4.43 7.68
C PRO A 163 -6.26 -5.83 7.07
N ALA A 164 -5.24 -6.06 6.27
CA ALA A 164 -4.90 -7.39 5.76
C ALA A 164 -4.41 -8.29 6.91
N GLY A 165 -4.42 -9.62 6.69
CA GLY A 165 -3.86 -10.56 7.66
C GLY A 165 -4.86 -11.54 8.30
N PHE A 166 -6.14 -11.47 7.95
CA PHE A 166 -7.21 -12.31 8.49
C PHE A 166 -7.94 -13.12 7.42
N MET A 167 -7.22 -13.58 6.41
CA MET A 167 -7.79 -14.46 5.39
C MET A 167 -7.56 -15.92 5.75
N VAL A 168 -8.61 -16.73 5.62
CA VAL A 168 -8.56 -18.16 5.98
C VAL A 168 -7.56 -18.94 5.12
N GLU A 169 -7.43 -18.57 3.86
CA GLU A 169 -6.51 -19.19 2.91
C GLU A 169 -5.76 -18.14 2.11
N ASN A 170 -4.51 -18.44 1.78
CA ASN A 170 -3.75 -17.63 0.85
C ASN A 170 -4.15 -18.01 -0.59
N PRO A 171 -4.97 -17.20 -1.29
CA PRO A 171 -5.47 -17.54 -2.61
C PRO A 171 -4.37 -17.51 -3.69
N THR A 172 -3.18 -17.00 -3.35
CA THR A 172 -2.07 -16.89 -4.29
C THR A 172 -0.99 -17.95 -4.10
N LYS A 173 -1.08 -18.79 -3.06
CA LYS A 173 -0.02 -19.71 -2.66
C LYS A 173 0.49 -20.60 -3.81
N ASP A 174 -0.43 -21.14 -4.60
CA ASP A 174 -0.10 -22.05 -5.71
C ASP A 174 -0.29 -21.40 -7.08
N TRP A 175 -0.54 -20.13 -7.11
CA TRP A 175 -0.78 -19.43 -8.36
C TRP A 175 0.52 -19.29 -9.17
N TRP A 176 0.50 -19.75 -10.40
CA TRP A 176 1.67 -19.76 -11.28
C TRP A 176 2.29 -18.38 -11.51
N ILE A 177 1.49 -17.31 -11.40
CA ILE A 177 1.96 -15.93 -11.51
C ILE A 177 2.90 -15.53 -10.35
N MET A 178 2.87 -16.28 -9.24
CA MET A 178 3.80 -16.11 -8.13
C MET A 178 5.18 -16.73 -8.40
N LYS A 179 5.35 -17.47 -9.49
CA LYS A 179 6.66 -18.02 -9.86
C LYS A 179 7.56 -16.90 -10.41
N PRO A 180 8.79 -16.72 -9.86
CA PRO A 180 9.76 -15.76 -10.38
C PRO A 180 9.97 -15.90 -11.88
N LEU A 181 10.23 -14.81 -12.57
CA LEU A 181 10.36 -14.65 -14.02
C LEU A 181 9.04 -14.83 -14.79
N ILE A 182 8.20 -15.80 -14.43
CA ILE A 182 6.92 -16.05 -15.11
C ILE A 182 5.93 -14.94 -14.78
N GLY A 183 5.78 -14.60 -13.51
CA GLY A 183 4.90 -13.54 -13.07
C GLY A 183 5.33 -12.17 -13.59
N GLU A 184 6.62 -11.86 -13.50
CA GLU A 184 7.17 -10.62 -14.03
C GLU A 184 6.95 -10.51 -15.54
N TRP A 185 7.20 -11.59 -16.28
CA TRP A 185 6.94 -11.64 -17.72
C TRP A 185 5.46 -11.39 -18.02
N PHE A 186 4.59 -12.16 -17.39
CA PHE A 186 3.15 -12.09 -17.65
C PHE A 186 2.56 -10.71 -17.31
N LEU A 187 2.89 -10.17 -16.13
CA LEU A 187 2.35 -8.88 -15.71
C LEU A 187 2.96 -7.68 -16.46
N ASN A 188 4.21 -7.76 -16.93
CA ASN A 188 4.75 -6.74 -17.80
C ASN A 188 4.12 -6.76 -19.20
N VAL A 189 3.75 -7.94 -19.72
CA VAL A 189 3.16 -8.06 -21.06
C VAL A 189 1.67 -7.76 -21.06
N PHE A 190 0.93 -8.23 -20.03
CA PHE A 190 -0.53 -8.16 -19.97
C PHE A 190 -1.07 -7.34 -18.82
N GLY A 191 -0.23 -6.98 -17.84
CA GLY A 191 -0.67 -6.46 -16.55
C GLY A 191 -1.29 -5.07 -16.62
N SER A 192 -0.94 -4.23 -17.61
CA SER A 192 -1.60 -2.92 -17.78
C SER A 192 -3.12 -3.07 -17.95
N LYS A 193 -3.56 -4.19 -18.51
CA LYS A 193 -4.97 -4.53 -18.66
C LYS A 193 -5.58 -5.25 -17.46
N LEU A 194 -4.76 -5.88 -16.61
CA LEU A 194 -5.25 -6.75 -15.54
C LEU A 194 -5.19 -6.10 -14.15
N VAL A 195 -4.17 -5.28 -13.87
CA VAL A 195 -3.93 -4.76 -12.52
C VAL A 195 -4.91 -3.65 -12.15
N PHE A 196 -5.31 -2.82 -13.11
CA PHE A 196 -6.19 -1.66 -12.88
C PHE A 196 -7.41 -1.59 -13.79
N GLN A 197 -7.59 -2.49 -14.75
CA GLN A 197 -8.83 -2.59 -15.53
C GLN A 197 -9.86 -3.44 -14.77
N GLY A 198 -10.48 -2.88 -13.74
CA GLY A 198 -11.84 -3.27 -13.45
C GLY A 198 -12.76 -2.78 -14.59
N ASN A 199 -13.84 -3.51 -14.91
CA ASN A 199 -14.80 -3.09 -15.90
C ASN A 199 -15.06 -1.59 -15.76
N GLU A 200 -14.83 -0.83 -16.84
CA GLU A 200 -15.27 0.56 -16.95
C GLU A 200 -16.81 0.52 -16.92
N ASP A 201 -17.36 0.44 -15.72
CA ASP A 201 -18.80 0.61 -15.56
C ASP A 201 -19.06 2.10 -15.68
N ASN A 202 -19.41 2.51 -16.92
CA ASN A 202 -19.76 3.90 -17.24
C ASN A 202 -21.06 4.36 -16.56
N ASN A 203 -21.68 3.48 -15.75
CA ASN A 203 -22.92 3.71 -15.03
C ASN A 203 -22.70 3.91 -13.51
N GLU A 204 -21.48 4.17 -13.06
CA GLU A 204 -21.25 4.51 -11.66
C GLU A 204 -22.04 5.79 -11.32
N PRO A 205 -22.94 5.76 -10.31
CA PRO A 205 -23.67 6.96 -9.94
C PRO A 205 -22.70 8.05 -9.48
N PRO A 206 -23.06 9.34 -9.66
CA PRO A 206 -22.24 10.43 -9.12
C PRO A 206 -22.00 10.22 -7.62
N ARG A 207 -20.76 10.36 -7.19
CA ARG A 207 -20.42 10.29 -5.78
C ARG A 207 -20.99 11.53 -5.08
N GLU A 208 -21.65 11.33 -3.94
CA GLU A 208 -22.24 12.43 -3.15
C GLU A 208 -21.14 13.28 -2.50
N ASP A 209 -20.03 12.65 -2.08
CA ASP A 209 -18.88 13.34 -1.51
C ASP A 209 -17.95 13.84 -2.63
N PRO A 210 -17.69 15.16 -2.73
CA PRO A 210 -16.79 15.74 -3.73
C PRO A 210 -15.33 15.30 -3.57
N LEU A 211 -14.95 14.78 -2.39
CA LEU A 211 -13.61 14.26 -2.13
C LEU A 211 -13.46 12.78 -2.52
N ALA A 212 -14.57 12.07 -2.71
CA ALA A 212 -14.54 10.68 -3.14
C ALA A 212 -14.06 10.55 -4.59
N LEU A 213 -13.12 9.64 -4.82
CA LEU A 213 -12.62 9.36 -6.16
C LEU A 213 -13.60 8.48 -6.92
N SER A 214 -13.95 8.86 -8.14
CA SER A 214 -14.60 7.94 -9.06
C SER A 214 -13.66 6.77 -9.37
N LYS A 215 -14.21 5.61 -9.71
CA LYS A 215 -13.41 4.46 -10.15
C LYS A 215 -12.47 4.80 -11.31
N LYS A 216 -12.93 5.63 -12.23
CA LYS A 216 -12.14 6.11 -13.37
C LYS A 216 -10.96 6.97 -12.93
N ASP A 217 -11.16 7.90 -12.02
CA ASP A 217 -10.08 8.76 -11.51
C ASP A 217 -9.09 7.97 -10.66
N PHE A 218 -9.59 7.02 -9.85
CA PHE A 218 -8.75 6.08 -9.12
C PHE A 218 -7.85 5.28 -10.07
N ILE A 219 -8.42 4.63 -11.10
CA ILE A 219 -7.65 3.86 -12.09
C ILE A 219 -6.62 4.75 -12.78
N LYS A 220 -7.00 5.96 -13.19
CA LYS A 220 -6.10 6.92 -13.80
C LYS A 220 -4.92 7.26 -12.90
N LYS A 221 -5.16 7.59 -11.62
CA LYS A 221 -4.10 7.90 -10.64
C LYS A 221 -3.24 6.67 -10.35
N ALA A 222 -3.85 5.51 -10.09
CA ALA A 222 -3.15 4.29 -9.72
C ALA A 222 -2.29 3.73 -10.87
N SER A 223 -2.75 3.84 -12.11
CA SER A 223 -2.02 3.33 -13.27
C SER A 223 -0.77 4.14 -13.64
N LEU A 224 -0.66 5.40 -13.19
CA LEU A 224 0.53 6.23 -13.46
C LEU A 224 1.83 5.56 -13.01
N GLN A 225 1.81 4.82 -11.92
CA GLN A 225 3.00 4.15 -11.40
C GLN A 225 3.50 2.99 -12.29
N MET A 226 2.64 2.46 -13.17
CA MET A 226 3.02 1.38 -14.11
C MET A 226 3.99 1.83 -15.20
N GLN A 227 4.12 3.14 -15.45
CA GLN A 227 5.09 3.66 -16.42
C GLN A 227 6.54 3.55 -15.95
N TYR A 228 6.76 3.26 -14.65
CA TYR A 228 8.11 3.21 -14.07
C TYR A 228 8.62 1.77 -13.94
N LYS A 229 9.92 1.58 -14.24
CA LYS A 229 10.61 0.30 -14.08
C LYS A 229 10.56 -0.14 -12.61
N GLY A 230 10.36 -1.44 -12.39
CA GLY A 230 10.39 -2.04 -11.06
C GLY A 230 9.04 -2.14 -10.36
N PHE A 231 7.98 -1.47 -10.82
CA PHE A 231 6.65 -1.55 -10.20
C PHE A 231 6.12 -2.98 -10.11
N ILE A 232 6.12 -3.71 -11.22
CA ILE A 232 5.65 -5.10 -11.25
C ILE A 232 6.52 -6.01 -10.37
N HIS A 233 7.85 -5.82 -10.40
CA HIS A 233 8.74 -6.54 -9.49
C HIS A 233 8.37 -6.28 -8.03
N ALA A 234 8.19 -5.03 -7.63
CA ALA A 234 7.86 -4.66 -6.28
C ALA A 234 6.53 -5.27 -5.81
N LEU A 235 5.48 -5.26 -6.65
CA LEU A 235 4.20 -5.91 -6.34
C LEU A 235 4.36 -7.41 -6.12
N LEU A 236 4.99 -8.11 -7.06
CA LEU A 236 5.17 -9.56 -6.97
C LEU A 236 6.11 -9.95 -5.83
N SER A 237 7.17 -9.18 -5.61
CA SER A 237 8.09 -9.41 -4.49
C SER A 237 7.39 -9.22 -3.14
N THR A 238 6.53 -8.20 -3.00
CA THR A 238 5.70 -8.02 -1.80
C THR A 238 4.75 -9.21 -1.60
N ALA A 239 4.01 -9.60 -2.65
CA ALA A 239 3.07 -10.72 -2.56
C ALA A 239 3.74 -12.06 -2.20
N ARG A 240 5.03 -12.23 -2.53
CA ARG A 240 5.83 -13.43 -2.22
C ARG A 240 6.48 -13.40 -0.83
N ASN A 241 6.82 -12.23 -0.31
CA ASN A 241 7.73 -12.12 0.83
C ASN A 241 7.12 -11.35 2.02
N PHE A 242 5.94 -10.74 1.87
CA PHE A 242 5.20 -10.09 2.93
C PHE A 242 3.92 -10.89 3.20
N ASN A 243 3.65 -11.23 4.47
CA ASN A 243 2.48 -12.03 4.82
C ASN A 243 1.21 -11.17 4.85
N LEU A 244 0.50 -11.14 3.72
CA LEU A 244 -0.76 -10.40 3.55
C LEU A 244 -1.99 -11.15 4.07
N PHE A 245 -1.88 -12.45 4.36
CA PHE A 245 -3.05 -13.31 4.54
C PHE A 245 -3.21 -13.82 5.97
N SER A 246 -2.12 -13.94 6.72
CA SER A 246 -2.11 -14.52 8.06
C SER A 246 -1.19 -13.69 8.97
N ALA A 247 -1.75 -12.76 9.72
CA ALA A 247 -1.03 -11.87 10.62
C ALA A 247 -1.55 -11.93 12.07
N GLN A 248 -2.30 -12.99 12.40
CA GLN A 248 -2.95 -13.19 13.70
C GLN A 248 -1.95 -13.12 14.86
N GLU A 249 -0.80 -13.80 14.74
CA GLU A 249 0.24 -13.82 15.80
C GLU A 249 0.75 -12.41 16.07
N MET A 250 1.05 -11.65 15.00
CA MET A 250 1.51 -10.27 15.11
C MET A 250 0.46 -9.38 15.80
N PHE A 251 -0.81 -9.49 15.41
CA PHE A 251 -1.87 -8.71 16.05
C PHE A 251 -2.14 -9.13 17.50
N ALA A 252 -1.94 -10.41 17.84
CA ALA A 252 -1.99 -10.85 19.24
C ALA A 252 -0.87 -10.19 20.09
N GLU A 253 0.34 -10.10 19.56
CA GLU A 253 1.44 -9.39 20.22
C GLU A 253 1.13 -7.90 20.39
N VAL A 254 0.61 -7.23 19.35
CA VAL A 254 0.17 -5.81 19.40
C VAL A 254 -0.90 -5.61 20.47
N GLY A 255 -1.86 -6.53 20.58
CA GLY A 255 -2.92 -6.47 21.58
C GLY A 255 -2.40 -6.42 23.02
N LEU A 256 -1.27 -7.06 23.31
CA LEU A 256 -0.65 -7.04 24.64
C LEU A 256 -0.04 -5.67 24.99
N LEU A 257 0.22 -4.83 24.00
CA LEU A 257 0.79 -3.49 24.22
C LEU A 257 -0.26 -2.47 24.73
N ASN A 258 -1.55 -2.82 24.65
CA ASN A 258 -2.67 -1.97 25.10
C ASN A 258 -2.65 -0.54 24.52
N LYS A 259 -2.17 -0.37 23.28
CA LYS A 259 -2.23 0.93 22.61
C LYS A 259 -3.66 1.26 22.22
N PRO A 260 -4.14 2.50 22.39
CA PRO A 260 -5.44 2.91 21.87
C PRO A 260 -5.57 2.52 20.41
N THR A 261 -6.60 1.76 20.08
CA THR A 261 -6.78 1.21 18.73
C THR A 261 -8.21 1.44 18.26
N LEU A 262 -8.34 1.94 17.03
CA LEU A 262 -9.60 2.04 16.28
C LEU A 262 -9.54 1.11 15.08
N THR A 263 -10.54 0.27 14.91
CA THR A 263 -10.71 -0.58 13.73
C THR A 263 -11.90 -0.08 12.91
N ILE A 264 -11.70 0.14 11.61
CA ILE A 264 -12.74 0.58 10.68
C ILE A 264 -12.87 -0.46 9.57
N TRP A 265 -14.09 -0.91 9.28
CA TRP A 265 -14.28 -1.94 8.27
C TRP A 265 -15.65 -1.84 7.59
N GLY A 266 -15.67 -2.07 6.28
CA GLY A 266 -16.88 -2.13 5.48
C GLY A 266 -17.48 -3.54 5.44
N THR A 267 -18.81 -3.66 5.55
CA THR A 267 -19.51 -4.95 5.53
C THR A 267 -19.44 -5.67 4.20
N ASP A 268 -19.31 -4.92 3.10
CA ASP A 268 -19.27 -5.44 1.72
C ASP A 268 -17.84 -5.49 1.15
N ASP A 269 -16.82 -5.49 2.04
CA ASP A 269 -15.43 -5.59 1.61
C ASP A 269 -15.15 -6.96 0.94
N GLY A 270 -15.02 -6.91 -0.38
CA GLY A 270 -14.73 -8.08 -1.22
C GLY A 270 -13.24 -8.42 -1.35
N VAL A 271 -12.35 -7.60 -0.79
CA VAL A 271 -10.88 -7.79 -0.86
C VAL A 271 -10.35 -8.36 0.45
N VAL A 272 -10.64 -7.69 1.55
CA VAL A 272 -10.35 -8.17 2.90
C VAL A 272 -11.68 -8.40 3.62
N PRO A 273 -12.15 -9.64 3.70
CA PRO A 273 -13.51 -9.93 4.16
C PRO A 273 -13.81 -9.42 5.58
N PHE A 274 -14.98 -8.81 5.75
CA PHE A 274 -15.44 -8.23 7.02
C PHE A 274 -15.38 -9.21 8.22
N ARG A 275 -15.53 -10.51 7.98
CA ARG A 275 -15.37 -11.55 9.03
C ARG A 275 -14.00 -11.49 9.73
N GLY A 276 -12.98 -10.84 9.14
CA GLY A 276 -11.69 -10.61 9.77
C GLY A 276 -11.78 -9.76 11.03
N THR A 277 -12.87 -9.00 11.20
CA THR A 277 -13.14 -8.23 12.44
C THR A 277 -13.26 -9.12 13.65
N GLU A 278 -13.89 -10.30 13.52
CA GLU A 278 -14.08 -11.24 14.62
C GLU A 278 -12.72 -11.71 15.17
N GLU A 279 -11.79 -12.08 14.29
CA GLU A 279 -10.45 -12.50 14.70
C GLU A 279 -9.63 -11.34 15.24
N LEU A 280 -9.69 -10.16 14.59
CA LEU A 280 -8.96 -8.98 15.05
C LEU A 280 -9.40 -8.59 16.46
N MET A 281 -10.69 -8.54 16.73
CA MET A 281 -11.23 -8.20 18.05
C MET A 281 -10.88 -9.24 19.13
N LEU A 282 -10.64 -10.50 18.77
CA LEU A 282 -10.10 -11.50 19.70
C LEU A 282 -8.64 -11.19 20.08
N HIS A 283 -7.85 -10.67 19.16
CA HIS A 283 -6.44 -10.35 19.38
C HIS A 283 -6.21 -8.97 20.00
N ILE A 284 -7.06 -7.99 19.66
CA ILE A 284 -7.03 -6.62 20.20
C ILE A 284 -8.39 -6.29 20.82
N PRO A 285 -8.75 -6.89 21.98
CA PRO A 285 -10.10 -6.80 22.54
C PRO A 285 -10.47 -5.37 23.03
N HIS A 286 -9.51 -4.51 23.21
CA HIS A 286 -9.70 -3.10 23.58
C HIS A 286 -9.86 -2.17 22.38
N SER A 287 -9.78 -2.69 21.13
CA SER A 287 -10.02 -1.88 19.95
C SER A 287 -11.49 -1.44 19.88
N GLU A 288 -11.70 -0.17 19.58
CA GLU A 288 -13.03 0.30 19.16
C GLU A 288 -13.28 -0.14 17.72
N LEU A 289 -14.48 -0.64 17.43
CA LEU A 289 -14.87 -1.08 16.08
C LEU A 289 -15.90 -0.12 15.49
N LEU A 290 -15.55 0.50 14.37
CA LEU A 290 -16.46 1.27 13.53
C LEU A 290 -16.82 0.46 12.29
N VAL A 291 -18.08 0.09 12.16
CA VAL A 291 -18.60 -0.66 11.00
C VAL A 291 -19.23 0.31 10.01
N LEU A 292 -18.83 0.22 8.77
CA LEU A 292 -19.41 0.97 7.66
C LEU A 292 -20.33 0.04 6.87
N GLU A 293 -21.63 0.21 7.05
CA GLU A 293 -22.63 -0.59 6.34
C GLU A 293 -22.52 -0.36 4.82
N GLN A 294 -22.52 -1.47 4.06
CA GLN A 294 -22.30 -1.48 2.61
C GLN A 294 -20.94 -0.93 2.15
N GLY A 295 -20.07 -0.57 3.09
CA GLY A 295 -18.70 -0.14 2.79
C GLY A 295 -17.91 -1.27 2.12
N LYS A 296 -17.22 -0.93 1.05
CA LYS A 296 -16.32 -1.84 0.31
C LYS A 296 -14.87 -1.60 0.73
N HIS A 297 -13.92 -2.25 0.04
CA HIS A 297 -12.49 -2.05 0.34
C HIS A 297 -12.00 -0.63 0.07
N ASP A 298 -12.72 0.16 -0.70
CA ASP A 298 -12.38 1.51 -1.16
C ASP A 298 -12.74 2.64 -0.17
N ILE A 299 -13.08 2.31 1.07
CA ILE A 299 -13.57 3.24 2.12
C ILE A 299 -12.63 4.41 2.48
N THR A 300 -11.38 4.40 2.02
CA THR A 300 -10.46 5.52 2.23
C THR A 300 -10.54 6.59 1.15
N TYR A 301 -11.12 6.27 -0.02
CA TYR A 301 -11.09 7.15 -1.20
C TYR A 301 -12.39 7.15 -2.02
N ALA A 302 -13.40 6.37 -1.63
CA ALA A 302 -14.67 6.24 -2.37
C ALA A 302 -15.87 6.73 -1.57
#